data_f738547bda17ce695b7d3b86f6f4e62e
#
_entry.id   f738547bda17ce695b7d3b86f6f4e62e
#
_cell.length_a   1.000
_cell.length_b   1.000
_cell.length_c   1.000
_cell.angle_alpha   90.00
_cell.angle_beta   90.00
_cell.angle_gamma   90.00
#
_symmetry.space_group_name_H-M   'P 1'
#
loop_
_entity.id
_entity.type
_entity.pdbx_description
1 polymer ?
#
loop_
_entity_poly.entity_id
_entity_poly.type
_entity_poly.pdbx_seq_one_letter_code
_entity_poly.pdbx_strand_id
1 'polypeptide(L)'
;LDSNTMKDWIYQSEDGSYGIDIDGNLPTFVEGLNEKARYLLTSTDFNATDLGKIQVAFGRKTYAEVDKETEIEKIKEQLGSAKEVNLEPTYYALPDYTNLSTYVELDLTRQNVWMYVDGKCIVNTPCVTGSVSGGYATPVGIYYLTYKTTDTYLDGYNSDGSKYHSHVNFWMPFNGGIGFHDAAWRSNFGGNIYITNGSHGCVNLPYNAAKTIYNNIDSSIPIILYAS
;
A
#
# COMPACT_ATOMS: atom_id res chain seq x y z
N LEU A 1 8.89 -25.38 -16.19
CA LEU A 1 8.07 -26.21 -17.07
C LEU A 1 8.92 -27.38 -17.53
N ASP A 2 8.56 -28.59 -17.18
CA ASP A 2 9.28 -29.80 -17.47
C ASP A 2 8.44 -30.81 -18.30
N SER A 3 9.08 -31.91 -18.75
CA SER A 3 8.40 -32.94 -19.53
C SER A 3 7.26 -33.64 -18.77
N ASN A 4 7.31 -33.71 -17.44
CA ASN A 4 6.23 -34.27 -16.64
C ASN A 4 5.00 -33.38 -16.61
N THR A 5 5.17 -32.10 -16.56
CA THR A 5 4.08 -31.12 -16.67
C THR A 5 3.50 -31.12 -18.08
N MET A 6 4.36 -31.12 -19.11
CA MET A 6 3.93 -30.99 -20.50
C MET A 6 3.24 -32.25 -21.07
N LYS A 7 3.51 -33.43 -20.53
CA LYS A 7 2.84 -34.67 -21.00
C LYS A 7 1.32 -34.58 -20.89
N ASP A 8 0.80 -33.89 -19.88
CA ASP A 8 -0.64 -33.74 -19.65
C ASP A 8 -1.29 -32.73 -20.60
N TRP A 9 -0.47 -32.00 -21.38
CA TRP A 9 -0.89 -31.03 -22.39
C TRP A 9 -0.95 -31.60 -23.80
N ILE A 10 -0.49 -32.88 -23.96
CA ILE A 10 -0.49 -33.58 -25.24
C ILE A 10 -1.90 -34.04 -25.54
N TYR A 11 -2.37 -33.74 -26.74
CA TYR A 11 -3.64 -34.27 -27.27
C TYR A 11 -3.41 -35.00 -28.59
N GLN A 12 -4.32 -35.90 -28.93
CA GLN A 12 -4.37 -36.56 -30.22
C GLN A 12 -5.51 -35.98 -31.06
N SER A 13 -5.19 -35.54 -32.27
CA SER A 13 -6.15 -35.02 -33.22
C SER A 13 -6.92 -36.18 -33.90
N GLU A 14 -8.05 -35.86 -34.54
CA GLU A 14 -8.90 -36.85 -35.23
C GLU A 14 -8.16 -37.60 -36.35
N ASP A 15 -7.17 -36.97 -36.98
CA ASP A 15 -6.31 -37.58 -38.00
C ASP A 15 -5.20 -38.48 -37.43
N GLY A 16 -5.15 -38.63 -36.10
CA GLY A 16 -4.16 -39.42 -35.40
C GLY A 16 -2.83 -38.72 -35.08
N SER A 17 -2.67 -37.48 -35.51
CA SER A 17 -1.49 -36.67 -35.14
C SER A 17 -1.53 -36.24 -33.66
N TYR A 18 -0.37 -35.93 -33.08
CA TYR A 18 -0.26 -35.42 -31.71
C TYR A 18 0.11 -33.94 -31.72
N GLY A 19 -0.52 -33.15 -30.86
CA GLY A 19 -0.23 -31.75 -30.57
C GLY A 19 -0.03 -31.49 -29.11
N ILE A 20 0.41 -30.30 -28.78
CA ILE A 20 0.52 -29.80 -27.39
C ILE A 20 -0.36 -28.57 -27.27
N ASP A 21 -1.34 -28.60 -26.36
CA ASP A 21 -2.20 -27.46 -26.05
C ASP A 21 -1.47 -26.50 -25.11
N ILE A 22 -0.59 -25.69 -25.69
CA ILE A 22 0.16 -24.65 -24.96
C ILE A 22 -0.78 -23.51 -24.55
N ASP A 23 -1.62 -23.05 -25.46
CA ASP A 23 -2.47 -21.86 -25.25
C ASP A 23 -3.54 -22.09 -24.17
N GLY A 24 -4.07 -23.30 -24.05
CA GLY A 24 -5.03 -23.63 -23.01
C GLY A 24 -4.40 -23.85 -21.62
N ASN A 25 -3.21 -24.44 -21.57
CA ASN A 25 -2.61 -24.87 -20.32
C ASN A 25 -1.58 -23.90 -19.72
N LEU A 26 -0.85 -23.16 -20.55
CA LEU A 26 0.22 -22.26 -20.10
C LEU A 26 -0.27 -21.15 -19.16
N PRO A 27 -1.42 -20.48 -19.38
CA PRO A 27 -1.93 -19.49 -18.45
C PRO A 27 -2.17 -20.05 -17.03
N THR A 28 -2.75 -21.24 -16.94
CA THR A 28 -2.98 -21.92 -15.64
C THR A 28 -1.67 -22.32 -14.97
N PHE A 29 -0.68 -22.76 -15.75
CA PHE A 29 0.66 -23.07 -15.23
C PHE A 29 1.33 -21.80 -14.64
N VAL A 30 1.29 -20.67 -15.36
CA VAL A 30 1.89 -19.39 -14.90
C VAL A 30 1.16 -18.85 -13.68
N GLU A 31 -0.16 -19.03 -13.56
CA GLU A 31 -0.90 -18.71 -12.34
C GLU A 31 -0.39 -19.51 -11.13
N GLY A 32 -0.20 -20.83 -11.29
CA GLY A 32 0.39 -21.68 -10.25
C GLY A 32 1.86 -21.35 -9.95
N LEU A 33 2.59 -20.82 -10.94
CA LEU A 33 3.95 -20.31 -10.74
C LEU A 33 3.95 -19.07 -9.85
N ASN A 34 3.01 -18.14 -10.04
CA ASN A 34 2.88 -16.94 -9.21
C ASN A 34 2.71 -17.32 -7.73
N GLU A 35 1.87 -18.30 -7.40
CA GLU A 35 1.68 -18.74 -6.01
C GLU A 35 2.97 -19.23 -5.35
N LYS A 36 3.89 -19.82 -6.12
CA LYS A 36 5.15 -20.40 -5.64
C LYS A 36 6.32 -19.43 -5.67
N ALA A 37 6.36 -18.54 -6.67
CA ALA A 37 7.50 -17.67 -6.95
C ALA A 37 7.36 -16.28 -6.31
N ARG A 38 6.12 -15.80 -6.00
CA ARG A 38 5.94 -14.51 -5.33
C ARG A 38 6.70 -14.46 -4.01
N TYR A 39 7.30 -13.32 -3.69
CA TYR A 39 8.00 -13.11 -2.43
C TYR A 39 7.50 -11.88 -1.68
N LEU A 40 7.57 -11.95 -0.35
CA LEU A 40 7.10 -10.87 0.53
C LEU A 40 8.06 -9.68 0.45
N LEU A 41 7.51 -8.52 0.18
CA LEU A 41 8.19 -7.24 0.27
C LEU A 41 8.07 -6.70 1.69
N THR A 42 9.18 -6.36 2.31
CA THR A 42 9.22 -5.85 3.70
C THR A 42 9.31 -4.34 3.77
N SER A 43 10.08 -3.73 2.87
CA SER A 43 10.28 -2.29 2.80
C SER A 43 10.65 -1.85 1.39
N THR A 44 10.62 -0.54 1.18
CA THR A 44 11.09 0.12 -0.03
C THR A 44 11.80 1.42 0.31
N ASP A 45 12.58 1.94 -0.65
CA ASP A 45 13.19 3.27 -0.55
C ASP A 45 12.13 4.35 -0.75
N PHE A 46 12.25 5.43 0.01
CA PHE A 46 11.43 6.63 -0.13
C PHE A 46 12.28 7.89 0.12
N ASN A 47 12.07 8.94 -0.68
CA ASN A 47 12.71 10.23 -0.47
C ASN A 47 11.81 11.11 0.42
N ALA A 48 12.07 11.08 1.73
CA ALA A 48 11.31 11.81 2.73
C ALA A 48 11.69 13.30 2.76
N THR A 49 10.71 14.13 3.04
CA THR A 49 10.88 15.59 3.19
C THR A 49 11.90 15.89 4.29
N ASP A 50 12.93 16.66 3.95
CA ASP A 50 14.02 17.10 4.84
C ASP A 50 14.94 15.98 5.38
N LEU A 51 14.69 14.71 5.06
CA LEU A 51 15.51 13.58 5.51
C LEU A 51 16.28 12.91 4.37
N GLY A 52 15.86 13.12 3.12
CA GLY A 52 16.38 12.40 1.97
C GLY A 52 15.92 10.93 1.95
N LYS A 53 16.76 10.04 1.45
CA LYS A 53 16.41 8.64 1.23
C LYS A 53 16.34 7.85 2.54
N ILE A 54 15.20 7.25 2.81
CA ILE A 54 14.94 6.38 3.96
C ILE A 54 14.31 5.05 3.51
N GLN A 55 14.31 4.05 4.40
CA GLN A 55 13.58 2.80 4.22
C GLN A 55 12.21 2.90 4.90
N VAL A 56 11.14 2.60 4.17
CA VAL A 56 9.78 2.57 4.71
C VAL A 56 9.21 1.16 4.55
N ALA A 57 8.66 0.60 5.63
CA ALA A 57 8.00 -0.69 5.61
C ALA A 57 6.69 -0.64 4.84
N PHE A 58 6.27 -1.77 4.28
CA PHE A 58 4.89 -1.88 3.78
C PHE A 58 3.92 -2.06 4.96
N GLY A 59 2.86 -1.28 5.01
CA GLY A 59 1.86 -1.32 6.08
C GLY A 59 0.96 -2.57 6.06
N ARG A 60 0.96 -3.30 4.93
CA ARG A 60 0.26 -4.56 4.72
C ARG A 60 1.18 -5.56 4.06
N LYS A 61 0.81 -6.86 4.10
CA LYS A 61 1.51 -7.88 3.33
C LYS A 61 1.45 -7.53 1.85
N THR A 62 2.58 -7.20 1.28
CA THR A 62 2.75 -6.84 -0.12
C THR A 62 3.70 -7.84 -0.75
N TYR A 63 3.36 -8.33 -1.93
CA TYR A 63 4.17 -9.33 -2.64
C TYR A 63 4.62 -8.76 -3.98
N ALA A 64 5.85 -9.10 -4.36
CA ALA A 64 6.24 -9.08 -5.76
C ALA A 64 5.55 -10.24 -6.45
N GLU A 65 4.71 -9.95 -7.44
CA GLU A 65 3.95 -10.95 -8.19
C GLU A 65 4.53 -11.12 -9.59
N VAL A 66 4.44 -12.35 -10.11
CA VAL A 66 4.92 -12.67 -11.47
C VAL A 66 4.09 -11.89 -12.49
N ASP A 67 4.76 -11.22 -13.41
CA ASP A 67 4.16 -10.60 -14.60
C ASP A 67 3.73 -11.71 -15.55
N LYS A 68 2.46 -12.11 -15.47
CA LYS A 68 1.91 -13.29 -16.13
C LYS A 68 1.97 -13.17 -17.64
N GLU A 69 1.67 -12.01 -18.18
CA GLU A 69 1.67 -11.76 -19.61
C GLU A 69 3.08 -11.91 -20.19
N THR A 70 4.04 -11.23 -19.57
CA THR A 70 5.45 -11.29 -19.96
C THR A 70 6.02 -12.71 -19.79
N GLU A 71 5.65 -13.41 -18.72
CA GLU A 71 6.15 -14.78 -18.46
C GLU A 71 5.57 -15.80 -19.45
N ILE A 72 4.30 -15.67 -19.85
CA ILE A 72 3.69 -16.49 -20.89
C ILE A 72 4.43 -16.33 -22.21
N GLU A 73 4.68 -15.09 -22.67
CA GLU A 73 5.39 -14.79 -23.90
C GLU A 73 6.81 -15.35 -23.88
N LYS A 74 7.52 -15.13 -22.79
CA LYS A 74 8.89 -15.63 -22.57
C LYS A 74 8.98 -17.17 -22.62
N ILE A 75 8.04 -17.86 -21.99
CA ILE A 75 8.00 -19.33 -22.02
C ILE A 75 7.67 -19.82 -23.43
N LYS A 76 6.71 -19.21 -24.15
CA LYS A 76 6.39 -19.56 -25.53
C LYS A 76 7.59 -19.43 -26.47
N GLU A 77 8.34 -18.34 -26.35
CA GLU A 77 9.56 -18.14 -27.12
C GLU A 77 10.59 -19.25 -26.87
N GLN A 78 10.79 -19.63 -25.62
CA GLN A 78 11.76 -20.66 -25.24
C GLN A 78 11.31 -22.07 -25.69
N LEU A 79 10.02 -22.38 -25.63
CA LEU A 79 9.49 -23.64 -26.13
C LEU A 79 9.76 -23.81 -27.62
N GLY A 80 9.73 -22.73 -28.41
CA GLY A 80 10.08 -22.72 -29.82
C GLY A 80 11.56 -23.00 -30.11
N SER A 81 12.46 -22.76 -29.14
CA SER A 81 13.90 -22.96 -29.31
C SER A 81 14.37 -24.42 -29.18
N ALA A 82 13.54 -25.32 -28.65
CA ALA A 82 13.84 -26.72 -28.36
C ALA A 82 15.12 -26.94 -27.52
N LYS A 83 15.49 -25.98 -26.68
CA LYS A 83 16.63 -26.05 -25.76
C LYS A 83 16.17 -26.04 -24.32
N GLU A 84 16.83 -26.80 -23.48
CA GLU A 84 16.65 -26.70 -22.03
C GLU A 84 17.27 -25.38 -21.55
N VAL A 85 16.45 -24.56 -20.87
CA VAL A 85 16.88 -23.30 -20.27
C VAL A 85 16.29 -23.15 -18.87
N ASN A 86 17.05 -22.57 -17.96
CA ASN A 86 16.53 -22.15 -16.67
C ASN A 86 16.09 -20.69 -16.80
N LEU A 87 14.83 -20.40 -16.54
CA LEU A 87 14.27 -19.07 -16.59
C LEU A 87 13.98 -18.59 -15.15
N GLU A 88 14.45 -17.40 -14.82
CA GLU A 88 14.02 -16.71 -13.62
C GLU A 88 12.67 -16.02 -13.89
N PRO A 89 11.73 -16.08 -12.95
CA PRO A 89 10.44 -15.40 -13.11
C PRO A 89 10.61 -13.89 -13.33
N THR A 90 9.80 -13.35 -14.21
CA THR A 90 9.66 -11.90 -14.40
C THR A 90 8.57 -11.39 -13.47
N TYR A 91 8.82 -10.30 -12.76
CA TYR A 91 7.87 -9.72 -11.80
C TYR A 91 7.33 -8.40 -12.32
N TYR A 92 6.08 -8.08 -11.96
CA TYR A 92 5.53 -6.74 -12.17
C TYR A 92 6.44 -5.68 -11.53
N ALA A 93 6.62 -4.58 -12.22
CA ALA A 93 7.38 -3.45 -11.68
C ALA A 93 6.68 -2.91 -10.42
N LEU A 94 7.43 -2.75 -9.36
CA LEU A 94 6.93 -2.07 -8.17
C LEU A 94 6.88 -0.56 -8.41
N PRO A 95 5.93 0.16 -7.78
CA PRO A 95 5.93 1.62 -7.81
C PRO A 95 7.26 2.17 -7.30
N ASP A 96 7.81 3.16 -7.99
CA ASP A 96 9.00 3.87 -7.53
C ASP A 96 8.61 4.93 -6.49
N TYR A 97 8.73 4.57 -5.23
CA TYR A 97 8.45 5.47 -4.11
C TYR A 97 9.54 6.54 -3.90
N THR A 98 10.67 6.47 -4.60
CA THR A 98 11.71 7.50 -4.52
C THR A 98 11.43 8.69 -5.44
N ASN A 99 10.51 8.55 -6.40
CA ASN A 99 10.23 9.56 -7.43
C ASN A 99 8.73 9.90 -7.54
N LEU A 100 8.06 9.96 -6.39
CA LEU A 100 6.65 10.31 -6.34
C LEU A 100 6.45 11.81 -6.54
N SER A 101 5.47 12.20 -7.35
CA SER A 101 5.03 13.59 -7.50
C SER A 101 3.76 13.90 -6.72
N THR A 102 2.91 12.89 -6.47
CA THR A 102 1.66 13.04 -5.71
C THR A 102 1.58 11.97 -4.62
N TYR A 103 1.58 12.39 -3.36
CA TYR A 103 1.55 11.52 -2.18
C TYR A 103 1.21 12.28 -0.91
N VAL A 104 0.85 11.54 0.14
CA VAL A 104 0.76 12.06 1.51
C VAL A 104 1.90 11.45 2.33
N GLU A 105 2.64 12.28 3.02
CA GLU A 105 3.76 11.92 3.88
C GLU A 105 3.43 12.29 5.33
N LEU A 106 3.75 11.40 6.26
CA LEU A 106 3.58 11.62 7.70
C LEU A 106 4.81 11.12 8.47
N ASP A 107 5.52 12.04 9.10
CA ASP A 107 6.54 11.74 10.08
C ASP A 107 5.93 11.65 11.49
N LEU A 108 5.87 10.42 12.01
CA LEU A 108 5.27 10.12 13.32
C LEU A 108 6.09 10.67 14.49
N THR A 109 7.40 10.86 14.32
CA THR A 109 8.27 11.45 15.35
C THR A 109 8.11 12.97 15.39
N ARG A 110 8.14 13.62 14.22
CA ARG A 110 7.96 15.07 14.10
C ARG A 110 6.52 15.52 14.27
N GLN A 111 5.56 14.57 14.16
CA GLN A 111 4.13 14.83 14.20
C GLN A 111 3.72 15.87 13.15
N ASN A 112 4.16 15.65 11.91
CA ASN A 112 3.88 16.55 10.79
C ASN A 112 3.41 15.79 9.56
N VAL A 113 2.44 16.34 8.86
CA VAL A 113 1.88 15.85 7.61
C VAL A 113 2.23 16.78 6.47
N TRP A 114 2.71 16.24 5.38
CA TRP A 114 2.84 16.92 4.08
C TRP A 114 1.93 16.23 3.05
N MET A 115 1.39 17.01 2.14
CA MET A 115 0.77 16.48 0.93
C MET A 115 1.37 17.17 -0.28
N TYR A 116 1.82 16.37 -1.22
CA TYR A 116 2.32 16.81 -2.50
C TYR A 116 1.34 16.44 -3.60
N VAL A 117 1.12 17.35 -4.56
CA VAL A 117 0.37 17.13 -5.79
C VAL A 117 1.21 17.69 -6.93
N ASP A 118 1.53 16.84 -7.90
CA ASP A 118 2.38 17.19 -9.05
C ASP A 118 3.71 17.86 -8.64
N GLY A 119 4.35 17.33 -7.60
CA GLY A 119 5.61 17.82 -7.04
C GLY A 119 5.49 19.09 -6.19
N LYS A 120 4.29 19.67 -6.04
CA LYS A 120 4.06 20.85 -5.23
C LYS A 120 3.50 20.49 -3.85
N CYS A 121 4.16 20.93 -2.79
CA CYS A 121 3.64 20.81 -1.43
C CYS A 121 2.42 21.74 -1.26
N ILE A 122 1.23 21.12 -1.08
CA ILE A 122 -0.04 21.84 -0.86
C ILE A 122 -0.53 21.79 0.59
N VAL A 123 0.01 20.85 1.39
CA VAL A 123 -0.19 20.78 2.85
C VAL A 123 1.16 20.58 3.51
N ASN A 124 1.40 21.36 4.54
CA ASN A 124 2.47 21.17 5.51
C ASN A 124 1.90 21.62 6.87
N THR A 125 1.61 20.65 7.74
CA THR A 125 0.87 20.94 8.98
C THR A 125 1.26 19.99 10.10
N PRO A 126 1.37 20.49 11.35
CA PRO A 126 1.44 19.61 12.49
C PRO A 126 0.15 18.80 12.66
N CYS A 127 0.29 17.61 13.21
CA CYS A 127 -0.81 16.69 13.51
C CYS A 127 -0.72 16.12 14.93
N VAL A 128 -1.71 15.31 15.32
CA VAL A 128 -1.62 14.47 16.52
C VAL A 128 -2.04 13.06 16.14
N THR A 129 -1.11 12.11 16.28
CA THR A 129 -1.33 10.69 15.97
C THR A 129 -1.75 9.89 17.20
N GLY A 130 -1.79 8.56 17.07
CA GLY A 130 -2.20 7.66 18.13
C GLY A 130 -1.34 7.74 19.39
N SER A 131 -1.97 7.60 20.55
CA SER A 131 -1.33 7.67 21.87
C SER A 131 -0.35 6.52 22.08
N VAL A 132 0.93 6.82 22.26
CA VAL A 132 1.97 5.82 22.53
C VAL A 132 1.76 5.19 23.91
N SER A 133 1.55 6.01 24.96
CA SER A 133 1.34 5.52 26.31
C SER A 133 0.03 4.73 26.49
N GLY A 134 -0.96 5.01 25.64
CA GLY A 134 -2.22 4.27 25.60
C GLY A 134 -2.17 2.98 24.80
N GLY A 135 -1.04 2.67 24.13
CA GLY A 135 -0.94 1.50 23.26
C GLY A 135 -1.62 1.65 21.89
N TYR A 136 -1.93 2.87 21.49
CA TYR A 136 -2.63 3.21 20.26
C TYR A 136 -1.72 3.83 19.20
N ALA A 137 -0.42 3.61 19.27
CA ALA A 137 0.52 4.20 18.32
C ALA A 137 0.08 3.95 16.87
N THR A 138 0.06 5.00 16.05
CA THR A 138 -0.23 4.88 14.62
C THR A 138 0.88 4.04 13.95
N PRO A 139 0.55 2.96 13.24
CA PRO A 139 1.57 2.09 12.66
C PRO A 139 2.25 2.74 11.46
N VAL A 140 3.58 2.56 11.38
CA VAL A 140 4.37 2.91 10.19
C VAL A 140 3.94 2.06 9.00
N GLY A 141 4.14 2.56 7.78
CA GLY A 141 3.88 1.80 6.58
C GLY A 141 3.45 2.65 5.39
N ILE A 142 3.33 1.97 4.24
CA ILE A 142 2.72 2.52 3.04
C ILE A 142 1.29 2.02 2.96
N TYR A 143 0.37 2.94 2.82
CA TYR A 143 -1.07 2.70 2.78
C TYR A 143 -1.69 3.45 1.60
N TYR A 144 -2.97 3.16 1.37
CA TYR A 144 -3.82 3.85 0.39
C TYR A 144 -5.17 4.12 1.01
N LEU A 145 -5.83 5.15 0.52
CA LEU A 145 -7.18 5.49 0.96
C LEU A 145 -8.14 4.32 0.70
N THR A 146 -8.93 3.95 1.72
CA THR A 146 -9.96 2.92 1.56
C THR A 146 -11.23 3.52 0.96
N TYR A 147 -11.69 4.64 1.51
CA TYR A 147 -12.79 5.48 1.04
C TYR A 147 -12.66 6.86 1.68
N LYS A 148 -13.53 7.79 1.32
CA LYS A 148 -13.64 9.07 2.03
C LYS A 148 -15.11 9.49 2.15
N THR A 149 -15.44 10.16 3.25
CA THR A 149 -16.77 10.71 3.50
C THR A 149 -16.69 12.00 4.29
N THR A 150 -17.78 12.76 4.28
CA THR A 150 -17.94 13.99 5.05
C THR A 150 -19.07 13.86 6.06
N ASP A 151 -19.06 14.75 7.06
CA ASP A 151 -20.17 14.92 8.02
C ASP A 151 -20.58 13.57 8.66
N THR A 152 -19.62 12.96 9.36
CA THR A 152 -19.81 11.64 9.97
C THR A 152 -19.35 11.59 11.42
N TYR A 153 -19.71 10.52 12.12
CA TYR A 153 -19.29 10.27 13.49
C TYR A 153 -18.31 9.12 13.56
N LEU A 154 -17.28 9.29 14.39
CA LEU A 154 -16.35 8.24 14.75
C LEU A 154 -16.71 7.71 16.14
N ASP A 155 -17.04 6.44 16.19
CA ASP A 155 -17.48 5.74 17.41
C ASP A 155 -16.41 4.77 17.89
N GLY A 156 -16.29 4.64 19.21
CA GLY A 156 -15.39 3.67 19.82
C GLY A 156 -15.40 3.74 21.33
N TYR A 157 -14.38 3.12 21.94
CA TYR A 157 -14.21 3.06 23.38
C TYR A 157 -12.87 3.64 23.80
N ASN A 158 -12.89 4.43 24.87
CA ASN A 158 -11.70 4.86 25.57
C ASN A 158 -11.09 3.70 26.40
N SER A 159 -9.85 3.85 26.85
CA SER A 159 -9.18 2.83 27.68
C SER A 159 -9.88 2.55 29.03
N ASP A 160 -10.69 3.49 29.50
CA ASP A 160 -11.52 3.33 30.72
C ASP A 160 -12.87 2.65 30.47
N GLY A 161 -13.13 2.21 29.21
CA GLY A 161 -14.38 1.57 28.79
C GLY A 161 -15.52 2.56 28.46
N SER A 162 -15.34 3.86 28.62
CA SER A 162 -16.33 4.85 28.19
C SER A 162 -16.41 4.93 26.68
N LYS A 163 -17.60 5.19 26.13
CA LYS A 163 -17.80 5.37 24.70
C LYS A 163 -17.46 6.80 24.28
N TYR A 164 -16.86 6.94 23.10
CA TYR A 164 -16.82 8.23 22.42
C TYR A 164 -17.67 8.21 21.15
N HIS A 165 -18.21 9.37 20.81
CA HIS A 165 -19.03 9.64 19.63
C HIS A 165 -18.61 11.00 19.11
N SER A 166 -17.62 11.04 18.20
CA SER A 166 -16.95 12.27 17.79
C SER A 166 -17.32 12.64 16.37
N HIS A 167 -17.97 13.80 16.19
CA HIS A 167 -18.25 14.34 14.88
C HIS A 167 -16.99 14.81 14.18
N VAL A 168 -16.85 14.47 12.88
CA VAL A 168 -15.78 14.93 12.01
C VAL A 168 -16.38 15.40 10.68
N ASN A 169 -15.82 16.49 10.14
CA ASN A 169 -16.26 17.02 8.85
C ASN A 169 -15.68 16.19 7.68
N PHE A 170 -14.49 15.62 7.86
CA PHE A 170 -13.78 14.85 6.84
C PHE A 170 -13.25 13.56 7.47
N TRP A 171 -13.56 12.43 6.85
CA TRP A 171 -13.05 11.12 7.25
C TRP A 171 -12.40 10.40 6.07
N MET A 172 -11.17 9.99 6.25
CA MET A 172 -10.31 9.40 5.21
C MET A 172 -9.55 8.19 5.78
N PRO A 173 -10.20 7.01 5.95
CA PRO A 173 -9.54 5.81 6.47
C PRO A 173 -8.57 5.21 5.46
N PHE A 174 -7.40 4.76 5.96
CA PHE A 174 -6.37 4.10 5.15
C PHE A 174 -5.88 2.77 5.75
N ASN A 175 -6.14 2.51 7.05
CA ASN A 175 -5.76 1.26 7.70
C ASN A 175 -6.82 0.81 8.71
N GLY A 176 -7.81 0.02 8.28
CA GLY A 176 -8.94 -0.37 9.12
C GLY A 176 -9.69 0.84 9.65
N GLY A 177 -9.73 0.98 10.98
CA GLY A 177 -10.32 2.15 11.67
C GLY A 177 -9.39 3.35 11.82
N ILE A 178 -8.20 3.32 11.23
CA ILE A 178 -7.22 4.42 11.30
C ILE A 178 -7.29 5.24 10.01
N GLY A 179 -7.41 6.56 10.15
CA GLY A 179 -7.51 7.49 9.03
C GLY A 179 -7.16 8.92 9.40
N PHE A 180 -7.16 9.80 8.41
CA PHE A 180 -7.09 11.24 8.60
C PHE A 180 -8.48 11.79 8.87
N HIS A 181 -8.57 12.75 9.79
CA HIS A 181 -9.78 13.53 10.03
C HIS A 181 -9.46 14.88 10.68
N ASP A 182 -10.36 15.84 10.58
CA ASP A 182 -10.29 17.07 11.36
C ASP A 182 -10.62 16.79 12.83
N ALA A 183 -10.01 17.57 13.72
CA ALA A 183 -10.19 17.43 15.15
C ALA A 183 -10.51 18.79 15.78
N ALA A 184 -11.75 19.26 15.63
CA ALA A 184 -12.21 20.55 16.12
C ALA A 184 -12.11 20.69 17.65
N TRP A 185 -12.01 19.61 18.38
CA TRP A 185 -11.82 19.59 19.84
C TRP A 185 -10.38 19.85 20.29
N ARG A 186 -9.42 19.93 19.34
CA ARG A 186 -8.01 20.22 19.63
C ARG A 186 -7.66 21.65 19.24
N SER A 187 -7.05 22.38 20.17
CA SER A 187 -6.48 23.70 19.91
C SER A 187 -4.99 23.66 19.53
N ASN A 188 -4.31 22.53 19.84
CA ASN A 188 -2.87 22.37 19.59
C ASN A 188 -2.59 21.06 18.87
N PHE A 189 -1.60 21.11 17.97
CA PHE A 189 -1.13 19.98 17.18
C PHE A 189 0.41 19.93 17.21
N GLY A 190 0.96 18.75 16.95
CA GLY A 190 2.41 18.53 16.87
C GLY A 190 3.09 18.28 18.21
N GLY A 191 4.43 18.26 18.18
CA GLY A 191 5.27 18.03 19.35
C GLY A 191 5.00 16.70 20.03
N ASN A 192 5.07 16.68 21.35
CA ASN A 192 4.96 15.45 22.14
C ASN A 192 3.53 15.11 22.60
N ILE A 193 2.51 15.78 22.04
CA ILE A 193 1.11 15.55 22.43
C ILE A 193 0.72 14.09 22.27
N TYR A 194 1.14 13.45 21.17
CA TYR A 194 0.82 12.05 20.86
C TYR A 194 1.35 11.05 21.89
N ILE A 195 2.34 11.40 22.70
CA ILE A 195 2.92 10.48 23.68
C ILE A 195 1.87 10.08 24.73
N THR A 196 1.16 11.05 25.29
CA THR A 196 0.19 10.82 26.41
C THR A 196 -1.23 11.28 26.11
N ASN A 197 -1.45 12.16 25.12
CA ASN A 197 -2.75 12.71 24.76
C ASN A 197 -2.99 12.58 23.23
N GLY A 198 -2.57 11.45 22.66
CA GLY A 198 -2.83 11.09 21.27
C GLY A 198 -4.27 10.61 21.03
N SER A 199 -4.53 10.19 19.80
CA SER A 199 -5.77 9.55 19.39
C SER A 199 -5.75 8.04 19.68
N HIS A 200 -6.78 7.31 19.23
CA HIS A 200 -6.81 5.84 19.20
C HIS A 200 -6.18 5.25 17.92
N GLY A 201 -5.22 5.96 17.33
CA GLY A 201 -4.51 5.54 16.11
C GLY A 201 -4.70 6.49 14.93
N CYS A 202 -5.80 7.24 14.88
CA CYS A 202 -6.10 8.18 13.80
C CYS A 202 -5.14 9.38 13.79
N VAL A 203 -5.04 10.03 12.64
CA VAL A 203 -4.27 11.25 12.44
C VAL A 203 -5.19 12.45 12.54
N ASN A 204 -5.15 13.12 13.68
CA ASN A 204 -5.93 14.33 13.97
C ASN A 204 -5.28 15.52 13.29
N LEU A 205 -6.03 16.27 12.49
CA LEU A 205 -5.59 17.40 11.71
C LEU A 205 -6.35 18.69 12.06
N PRO A 206 -5.74 19.86 11.85
CA PRO A 206 -6.49 21.12 11.73
C PRO A 206 -7.51 21.03 10.59
N TYR A 207 -8.68 21.66 10.75
CA TYR A 207 -9.79 21.62 9.81
C TYR A 207 -9.39 21.91 8.36
N ASN A 208 -8.64 23.00 8.13
CA ASN A 208 -8.26 23.40 6.78
C ASN A 208 -7.31 22.39 6.11
N ALA A 209 -6.41 21.79 6.88
CA ALA A 209 -5.52 20.74 6.39
C ALA A 209 -6.30 19.47 6.01
N ALA A 210 -7.19 19.01 6.89
CA ALA A 210 -8.07 17.88 6.60
C ALA A 210 -8.92 18.11 5.35
N LYS A 211 -9.50 19.31 5.19
CA LYS A 211 -10.25 19.72 4.00
C LYS A 211 -9.40 19.69 2.74
N THR A 212 -8.18 20.20 2.80
CA THR A 212 -7.28 20.22 1.63
C THR A 212 -6.88 18.81 1.23
N ILE A 213 -6.51 17.94 2.19
CA ILE A 213 -6.21 16.54 1.91
C ILE A 213 -7.43 15.84 1.31
N TYR A 214 -8.62 16.00 1.93
CA TYR A 214 -9.86 15.38 1.45
C TYR A 214 -10.16 15.71 -0.01
N ASN A 215 -9.95 16.95 -0.42
CA ASN A 215 -10.23 17.40 -1.78
C ASN A 215 -9.24 16.87 -2.83
N ASN A 216 -8.05 16.46 -2.41
CA ASN A 216 -6.96 16.10 -3.33
C ASN A 216 -6.51 14.63 -3.22
N ILE A 217 -6.99 13.86 -2.25
CA ILE A 217 -6.62 12.45 -2.07
C ILE A 217 -7.64 11.52 -2.73
N ASP A 218 -7.15 10.43 -3.32
CA ASP A 218 -7.95 9.29 -3.77
C ASP A 218 -7.23 7.96 -3.49
N SER A 219 -7.82 6.84 -3.91
CA SER A 219 -7.29 5.49 -3.63
C SER A 219 -6.02 5.12 -4.41
N SER A 220 -5.58 5.94 -5.37
CA SER A 220 -4.34 5.73 -6.13
C SER A 220 -3.13 6.43 -5.48
N ILE A 221 -3.38 7.38 -4.57
CA ILE A 221 -2.35 8.19 -3.95
C ILE A 221 -1.76 7.47 -2.73
N PRO A 222 -0.44 7.19 -2.70
CA PRO A 222 0.20 6.56 -1.57
C PRO A 222 0.23 7.49 -0.34
N ILE A 223 0.01 6.87 0.81
CA ILE A 223 0.09 7.47 2.15
C ILE A 223 1.25 6.81 2.86
N ILE A 224 2.33 7.55 3.12
CA ILE A 224 3.60 7.04 3.59
C ILE A 224 3.84 7.51 5.02
N LEU A 225 3.84 6.57 5.98
CA LEU A 225 4.03 6.81 7.41
C LEU A 225 5.36 6.21 7.86
N TYR A 226 6.20 7.01 8.48
CA TYR A 226 7.46 6.58 9.06
C TYR A 226 7.75 7.28 10.40
N ALA A 227 8.74 6.78 11.13
CA ALA A 227 9.29 7.42 12.32
C ALA A 227 10.76 7.76 12.03
N SER A 228 11.12 9.04 12.18
CA SER A 228 12.48 9.54 11.98
C SER A 228 13.35 9.43 13.25
#